data_1c0c22a76994bdff79b029fd753d1829
#
_entry.id   1c0c22a76994bdff79b029fd753d1829
#
_cell.length_a   1.000
_cell.length_b   1.000
_cell.length_c   1.000
_cell.angle_alpha   90.00
_cell.angle_beta   90.00
_cell.angle_gamma   90.00
#
_symmetry.space_group_name_H-M   'P 1'
#
loop_
_entity.id
_entity.type
_entity.pdbx_description
1 polymer ?
#
loop_
_entity_poly.entity_id
_entity_poly.type
_entity_poly.pdbx_seq_one_letter_code
_entity_poly.pdbx_strand_id
1 'polypeptide(L)'
;MLDVDISASLSAPLPPQPGGGSGLPASLPALAQSAEFARALTAQGQAPTILPELHNSLVTTRRFAAGFSLAMINRATLSQPSQVQEALRANGLGKTPVILSPEQPCPALANIGALPLVSPAFVARLDLSSSADQRKAALHQKWRNRLTRAQSYDLRVSRQNMPLDARHWLFLADQTQQRQRGYRSWPIELTLAYGRENKGKAKLFQAFSGSEVVAAILILRHGRGATYHIAHTTPAGKSLSAHNLLMWEAMSWLAAQGCQQLDLGLINTEEAPGLARFKLGTGARLSQLGGTWALWLPMGRLLSPLAR
;
A
#
# COMPACT_ATOMS: atom_id res chain seq x y z
N MET A 1 -38.56 16.33 14.23
CA MET A 1 -38.01 17.65 13.94
C MET A 1 -37.02 17.95 15.06
N LEU A 2 -35.79 17.52 14.88
CA LEU A 2 -34.63 17.87 15.73
C LEU A 2 -33.47 17.98 14.76
N ASP A 3 -33.21 19.20 14.31
CA ASP A 3 -32.00 19.59 13.57
C ASP A 3 -30.79 19.39 14.48
N VAL A 4 -29.93 18.43 14.16
CA VAL A 4 -28.62 18.32 14.74
C VAL A 4 -27.64 18.96 13.75
N ASP A 5 -27.19 20.14 14.13
CA ASP A 5 -26.19 20.93 13.42
C ASP A 5 -24.87 20.17 13.35
N ILE A 6 -24.54 19.66 12.16
CA ILE A 6 -23.32 18.84 11.89
C ILE A 6 -22.14 19.73 11.45
N SER A 7 -22.30 21.05 11.41
CA SER A 7 -21.30 21.97 10.86
C SER A 7 -20.13 22.33 11.77
N ALA A 8 -20.10 21.91 13.04
CA ALA A 8 -19.08 22.34 14.00
C ALA A 8 -17.93 21.35 14.27
N SER A 9 -17.82 20.22 13.54
CA SER A 9 -16.82 19.15 13.83
C SER A 9 -15.72 18.98 12.78
N LEU A 10 -15.61 19.86 11.79
CA LEU A 10 -14.73 19.68 10.61
C LEU A 10 -13.44 20.52 10.65
N SER A 11 -13.12 21.20 11.76
CA SER A 11 -11.99 22.14 11.82
C SER A 11 -10.95 21.82 12.90
N ALA A 12 -10.81 20.59 13.35
CA ALA A 12 -9.66 20.24 14.20
C ALA A 12 -8.44 20.02 13.33
N PRO A 13 -7.37 20.86 13.43
CA PRO A 13 -6.12 20.64 12.74
C PRO A 13 -5.51 19.31 13.18
N LEU A 14 -4.88 18.59 12.23
CA LEU A 14 -4.08 17.41 12.53
C LEU A 14 -3.06 17.77 13.63
N PRO A 15 -2.87 16.94 14.66
CA PRO A 15 -1.89 17.22 15.69
C PRO A 15 -0.51 17.41 15.08
N PRO A 16 0.31 18.39 15.57
CA PRO A 16 1.65 18.61 15.06
C PRO A 16 2.46 17.34 15.19
N GLN A 17 3.15 16.98 14.10
CA GLN A 17 4.10 15.87 14.08
C GLN A 17 5.21 16.18 15.08
N PRO A 18 5.62 15.24 15.94
CA PRO A 18 6.78 15.45 16.81
C PRO A 18 8.01 15.72 15.93
N GLY A 19 8.74 16.74 16.29
CA GLY A 19 9.80 17.44 15.56
C GLY A 19 10.74 16.54 14.76
N GLY A 20 11.12 17.05 13.59
CA GLY A 20 11.99 16.43 12.61
C GLY A 20 13.34 15.99 13.16
N GLY A 21 13.50 14.71 13.40
CA GLY A 21 14.78 14.01 13.42
C GLY A 21 15.12 13.64 11.97
N SER A 22 16.11 14.30 11.40
CA SER A 22 16.70 14.00 10.10
C SER A 22 17.25 12.58 10.10
N GLY A 23 16.63 11.68 9.34
CA GLY A 23 17.12 10.32 9.15
C GLY A 23 16.00 9.29 9.06
N LEU A 24 15.05 9.48 8.11
CA LEU A 24 14.24 8.34 7.68
C LEU A 24 15.21 7.34 7.05
N PRO A 25 15.25 6.06 7.50
CA PRO A 25 15.98 5.03 6.78
C PRO A 25 15.48 5.05 5.34
N ALA A 26 16.41 4.85 4.38
CA ALA A 26 16.10 4.82 2.96
C ALA A 26 14.81 3.99 2.77
N SER A 27 13.80 4.57 2.13
CA SER A 27 12.50 3.92 2.03
C SER A 27 12.67 2.59 1.31
N LEU A 28 12.23 1.51 1.94
CA LEU A 28 12.27 0.19 1.31
C LEU A 28 11.42 0.21 0.04
N PRO A 29 11.81 -0.56 -0.99
CA PRO A 29 11.01 -0.64 -2.21
C PRO A 29 9.56 -1.02 -1.89
N ALA A 30 8.63 -0.30 -2.47
CA ALA A 30 7.21 -0.62 -2.38
C ALA A 30 6.93 -1.99 -3.00
N LEU A 31 5.83 -2.64 -2.61
CA LEU A 31 5.42 -3.94 -3.16
C LEU A 31 5.45 -3.94 -4.71
N ALA A 32 4.95 -2.88 -5.34
CA ALA A 32 4.92 -2.72 -6.81
C ALA A 32 6.31 -2.67 -7.47
N GLN A 33 7.39 -2.51 -6.69
CA GLN A 33 8.78 -2.48 -7.13
C GLN A 33 9.58 -3.65 -6.58
N SER A 34 8.93 -4.68 -6.05
CA SER A 34 9.60 -5.83 -5.47
C SER A 34 9.80 -6.98 -6.47
N ALA A 35 10.84 -7.77 -6.24
CA ALA A 35 11.07 -9.01 -7.01
C ALA A 35 9.91 -10.01 -6.85
N GLU A 36 9.25 -10.02 -5.69
CA GLU A 36 8.09 -10.85 -5.42
C GLU A 36 6.90 -10.48 -6.32
N PHE A 37 6.68 -9.18 -6.52
CA PHE A 37 5.65 -8.70 -7.43
C PHE A 37 5.98 -9.01 -8.89
N ALA A 38 7.23 -8.83 -9.29
CA ALA A 38 7.70 -9.19 -10.63
C ALA A 38 7.44 -10.66 -10.96
N ARG A 39 7.75 -11.59 -10.03
CA ARG A 39 7.44 -13.02 -10.20
C ARG A 39 5.95 -13.29 -10.39
N ALA A 40 5.10 -12.65 -9.59
CA ALA A 40 3.66 -12.80 -9.71
C ALA A 40 3.11 -12.31 -11.06
N LEU A 41 3.62 -11.18 -11.55
CA LEU A 41 3.27 -10.65 -12.88
C LEU A 41 3.74 -11.58 -14.00
N THR A 42 4.98 -12.08 -13.91
CA THR A 42 5.53 -13.03 -14.90
C THR A 42 4.69 -14.30 -15.00
N ALA A 43 4.26 -14.84 -13.86
CA ALA A 43 3.37 -16.01 -13.81
C ALA A 43 1.97 -15.74 -14.42
N GLN A 44 1.57 -14.47 -14.55
CA GLN A 44 0.34 -14.03 -15.23
C GLN A 44 0.58 -13.65 -16.70
N GLY A 45 1.75 -13.95 -17.28
CA GLY A 45 2.12 -13.57 -18.64
C GLY A 45 2.36 -12.06 -18.83
N GLN A 46 2.58 -11.32 -17.74
CA GLN A 46 2.80 -9.87 -17.72
C GLN A 46 4.19 -9.53 -17.18
N ALA A 47 5.23 -10.22 -17.66
CA ALA A 47 6.58 -9.99 -17.19
C ALA A 47 6.95 -8.49 -17.28
N PRO A 48 7.38 -7.86 -16.18
CA PRO A 48 7.77 -6.46 -16.21
C PRO A 48 9.14 -6.30 -16.87
N THR A 49 9.37 -5.15 -17.50
CA THR A 49 10.70 -4.71 -17.90
C THR A 49 11.42 -4.14 -16.68
N ILE A 50 12.70 -4.46 -16.51
CA ILE A 50 13.54 -3.88 -15.46
C ILE A 50 14.36 -2.75 -16.09
N LEU A 51 14.40 -1.59 -15.46
CA LEU A 51 15.22 -0.45 -15.86
C LEU A 51 16.45 -0.35 -14.93
N PRO A 52 17.62 -0.89 -15.31
CA PRO A 52 18.82 -0.83 -14.48
C PRO A 52 19.24 0.61 -14.15
N GLU A 53 19.12 1.51 -15.12
CA GLU A 53 19.49 2.92 -15.02
C GLU A 53 18.62 3.67 -14.00
N LEU A 54 17.47 3.09 -13.65
CA LEU A 54 16.52 3.67 -12.69
C LEU A 54 16.40 2.77 -11.45
N HIS A 55 17.54 2.43 -10.85
CA HIS A 55 17.61 1.59 -9.63
C HIS A 55 16.85 0.26 -9.76
N ASN A 56 16.91 -0.40 -10.92
CA ASN A 56 16.16 -1.61 -11.25
C ASN A 56 14.65 -1.46 -11.13
N SER A 57 14.11 -0.28 -11.44
CA SER A 57 12.67 -0.05 -11.38
C SER A 57 11.91 -0.95 -12.35
N LEU A 58 10.79 -1.48 -11.85
CA LEU A 58 9.89 -2.33 -12.63
C LEU A 58 8.93 -1.48 -13.46
N VAL A 59 8.84 -1.79 -14.74
CA VAL A 59 7.87 -1.21 -15.68
C VAL A 59 6.92 -2.28 -16.15
N THR A 60 5.63 -2.07 -15.94
CA THR A 60 4.59 -2.90 -16.53
C THR A 60 4.11 -2.28 -17.82
N THR A 61 3.96 -3.08 -18.88
CA THR A 61 3.45 -2.60 -20.17
C THR A 61 2.13 -3.28 -20.47
N ARG A 62 1.12 -2.48 -20.79
CA ARG A 62 -0.18 -2.96 -21.25
C ARG A 62 -0.33 -2.66 -22.74
N ARG A 63 -0.65 -3.71 -23.50
CA ARG A 63 -0.97 -3.60 -24.92
C ARG A 63 -2.49 -3.52 -25.10
N PHE A 64 -2.92 -2.61 -25.94
CA PHE A 64 -4.31 -2.42 -26.33
C PHE A 64 -4.53 -2.85 -27.78
N ALA A 65 -5.78 -2.94 -28.20
CA ALA A 65 -6.13 -3.13 -29.60
C ALA A 65 -5.46 -2.04 -30.48
N ALA A 66 -5.26 -2.32 -31.75
CA ALA A 66 -4.59 -1.44 -32.72
C ALA A 66 -3.09 -1.16 -32.43
N GLY A 67 -2.42 -2.02 -31.64
CA GLY A 67 -0.98 -1.93 -31.42
C GLY A 67 -0.53 -0.82 -30.46
N PHE A 68 -1.46 -0.11 -29.82
CA PHE A 68 -1.14 0.89 -28.82
C PHE A 68 -0.65 0.22 -27.53
N SER A 69 0.44 0.73 -26.97
CA SER A 69 1.00 0.27 -25.70
C SER A 69 1.09 1.43 -24.71
N LEU A 70 0.86 1.15 -23.43
CA LEU A 70 1.04 2.06 -22.31
C LEU A 70 1.96 1.42 -21.30
N ALA A 71 3.02 2.11 -20.92
CA ALA A 71 3.91 1.68 -19.85
C ALA A 71 3.53 2.34 -18.52
N MET A 72 3.74 1.65 -17.41
CA MET A 72 3.46 2.16 -16.06
C MET A 72 4.63 1.88 -15.12
N ILE A 73 5.09 2.90 -14.42
CA ILE A 73 6.11 2.83 -13.37
C ILE A 73 5.46 3.26 -12.07
N ASN A 74 5.07 2.27 -11.26
CA ASN A 74 4.32 2.51 -10.03
C ASN A 74 5.23 2.45 -8.80
N ARG A 75 5.18 3.48 -7.95
CA ARG A 75 5.86 3.49 -6.65
C ARG A 75 7.39 3.35 -6.76
N ALA A 76 7.99 3.78 -7.87
CA ALA A 76 9.44 3.83 -8.04
C ALA A 76 10.06 5.04 -7.34
N THR A 77 11.25 4.86 -6.77
CA THR A 77 12.05 5.97 -6.25
C THR A 77 12.74 6.65 -7.44
N LEU A 78 12.39 7.90 -7.69
CA LEU A 78 12.94 8.70 -8.78
C LEU A 78 13.82 9.80 -8.19
N SER A 79 15.14 9.60 -8.23
CA SER A 79 16.10 10.58 -7.69
C SER A 79 16.41 11.70 -8.69
N GLN A 80 16.47 11.39 -9.98
CA GLN A 80 16.76 12.36 -11.04
C GLN A 80 15.84 12.15 -12.24
N PRO A 81 15.00 13.11 -12.61
CA PRO A 81 14.07 12.97 -13.75
C PRO A 81 14.74 12.72 -15.09
N SER A 82 15.95 13.27 -15.33
CA SER A 82 16.71 13.02 -16.56
C SER A 82 17.02 11.55 -16.79
N GLN A 83 17.29 10.81 -15.71
CA GLN A 83 17.53 9.36 -15.77
C GLN A 83 16.27 8.58 -16.25
N VAL A 84 15.06 9.09 -15.96
CA VAL A 84 13.83 8.47 -16.47
C VAL A 84 13.80 8.46 -17.99
N GLN A 85 14.15 9.58 -18.62
CA GLN A 85 14.17 9.68 -20.09
C GLN A 85 15.23 8.77 -20.70
N GLU A 86 16.42 8.73 -20.10
CA GLU A 86 17.52 7.88 -20.54
C GLU A 86 17.15 6.38 -20.42
N ALA A 87 16.67 5.97 -19.25
CA ALA A 87 16.24 4.59 -19.00
C ALA A 87 15.15 4.15 -19.97
N LEU A 88 14.13 5.00 -20.22
CA LEU A 88 13.07 4.69 -21.18
C LEU A 88 13.60 4.49 -22.61
N ARG A 89 14.57 5.33 -23.05
CA ARG A 89 15.17 5.20 -24.39
C ARG A 89 16.05 3.93 -24.50
N ALA A 90 16.89 3.70 -23.50
CA ALA A 90 17.80 2.55 -23.46
C ALA A 90 17.04 1.21 -23.51
N ASN A 91 15.83 1.18 -22.93
CA ASN A 91 15.00 -0.03 -22.86
C ASN A 91 13.88 -0.09 -23.89
N GLY A 92 13.96 0.68 -25.00
CA GLY A 92 13.04 0.62 -26.12
C GLY A 92 11.65 1.25 -25.85
N LEU A 93 11.48 1.95 -24.72
CA LEU A 93 10.22 2.58 -24.31
C LEU A 93 10.15 4.07 -24.72
N GLY A 94 11.14 4.58 -25.45
CA GLY A 94 11.22 5.99 -25.81
C GLY A 94 10.08 6.54 -26.66
N LYS A 95 9.29 5.67 -27.32
CA LYS A 95 8.10 6.06 -28.08
C LYS A 95 6.79 5.68 -27.38
N THR A 96 6.85 4.99 -26.26
CA THR A 96 5.69 4.51 -25.50
C THR A 96 5.25 5.58 -24.50
N PRO A 97 3.97 5.96 -24.45
CA PRO A 97 3.43 6.75 -23.36
C PRO A 97 3.63 6.04 -22.01
N VAL A 98 3.99 6.80 -21.00
CA VAL A 98 4.31 6.27 -19.68
C VAL A 98 3.49 6.96 -18.61
N ILE A 99 2.87 6.20 -17.73
CA ILE A 99 2.30 6.70 -16.47
C ILE A 99 3.33 6.48 -15.36
N LEU A 100 3.71 7.56 -14.69
CA LEU A 100 4.65 7.58 -13.59
C LEU A 100 3.91 7.87 -12.29
N SER A 101 4.04 7.01 -11.29
CA SER A 101 3.52 7.27 -9.94
C SER A 101 4.67 7.13 -8.95
N PRO A 102 5.47 8.21 -8.72
CA PRO A 102 6.66 8.13 -7.88
C PRO A 102 6.34 7.81 -6.42
N GLU A 103 7.30 7.19 -5.75
CA GLU A 103 7.24 6.85 -4.33
C GLU A 103 7.28 8.08 -3.41
N GLN A 104 7.82 9.18 -3.91
CA GLN A 104 7.96 10.45 -3.21
C GLN A 104 7.66 11.61 -4.17
N PRO A 105 7.30 12.80 -3.67
CA PRO A 105 7.14 13.97 -4.51
C PRO A 105 8.37 14.23 -5.37
N CYS A 106 8.14 14.39 -6.67
CA CYS A 106 9.19 14.66 -7.66
C CYS A 106 8.72 15.74 -8.64
N PRO A 107 8.61 17.03 -8.22
CA PRO A 107 8.10 18.12 -9.06
C PRO A 107 8.99 18.35 -10.29
N ALA A 108 10.25 17.99 -10.21
CA ALA A 108 11.19 18.10 -11.34
C ALA A 108 10.82 17.19 -12.54
N LEU A 109 9.83 16.31 -12.45
CA LEU A 109 9.24 15.61 -13.59
C LEU A 109 8.63 16.59 -14.61
N ALA A 110 8.15 17.76 -14.18
CA ALA A 110 7.69 18.80 -15.08
C ALA A 110 8.80 19.28 -16.04
N ASN A 111 10.06 19.32 -15.59
CA ASN A 111 11.20 19.76 -16.39
C ASN A 111 11.52 18.83 -17.57
N ILE A 112 11.05 17.58 -17.53
CA ILE A 112 11.20 16.63 -18.62
C ILE A 112 9.93 16.51 -19.48
N GLY A 113 8.96 17.43 -19.30
CA GLY A 113 7.70 17.46 -20.03
C GLY A 113 6.67 16.45 -19.54
N ALA A 114 6.78 15.95 -18.31
CA ALA A 114 5.71 15.15 -17.71
C ALA A 114 4.57 16.06 -17.22
N LEU A 115 3.33 15.63 -17.46
CA LEU A 115 2.12 16.36 -17.08
C LEU A 115 1.51 15.72 -15.82
N PRO A 116 1.18 16.48 -14.77
CA PRO A 116 0.50 15.94 -13.59
C PRO A 116 -0.96 15.57 -13.94
N LEU A 117 -1.35 14.34 -13.61
CA LEU A 117 -2.71 13.82 -13.82
C LEU A 117 -3.50 13.70 -12.51
N VAL A 118 -2.82 13.31 -11.42
CA VAL A 118 -3.45 13.09 -10.12
C VAL A 118 -2.56 13.68 -9.03
N SER A 119 -3.17 14.42 -8.13
CA SER A 119 -2.49 15.03 -6.98
C SER A 119 -1.85 13.96 -6.06
N PRO A 120 -0.77 14.32 -5.35
CA PRO A 120 -0.14 13.46 -4.37
C PRO A 120 -1.11 12.99 -3.29
N ALA A 121 -1.09 11.69 -3.01
CA ALA A 121 -1.81 11.07 -1.91
C ALA A 121 -0.85 10.70 -0.77
N PHE A 122 -1.39 10.34 0.40
CA PHE A 122 -0.61 9.89 1.55
C PHE A 122 -0.82 8.42 1.80
N VAL A 123 0.26 7.74 2.19
CA VAL A 123 0.23 6.37 2.72
C VAL A 123 0.68 6.35 4.17
N ALA A 124 0.18 5.38 4.93
CA ALA A 124 0.65 5.13 6.29
C ALA A 124 1.71 4.04 6.29
N ARG A 125 2.88 4.33 6.86
CA ARG A 125 4.00 3.39 7.01
C ARG A 125 4.35 3.19 8.46
N LEU A 126 4.43 1.95 8.85
CA LEU A 126 4.76 1.54 10.20
C LEU A 126 6.19 1.02 10.25
N ASP A 127 6.99 1.59 11.13
CA ASP A 127 8.32 1.09 11.45
C ASP A 127 8.22 -0.16 12.33
N LEU A 128 8.81 -1.25 11.88
CA LEU A 128 8.88 -2.53 12.59
C LEU A 128 10.28 -2.81 13.15
N SER A 129 11.29 -1.97 12.88
CA SER A 129 12.66 -2.15 13.33
C SER A 129 12.85 -1.86 14.82
N SER A 130 11.93 -1.08 15.41
CA SER A 130 11.92 -0.76 16.83
C SER A 130 11.55 -1.96 17.71
N SER A 131 11.88 -1.91 19.02
CA SER A 131 11.53 -2.97 19.98
C SER A 131 10.00 -3.09 20.15
N ALA A 132 9.55 -4.21 20.70
CA ALA A 132 8.13 -4.43 20.97
C ALA A 132 7.55 -3.35 21.91
N ASP A 133 8.32 -2.96 22.94
CA ASP A 133 7.90 -1.92 23.90
C ASP A 133 7.81 -0.54 23.23
N GLN A 134 8.78 -0.20 22.37
CA GLN A 134 8.74 1.04 21.59
C GLN A 134 7.55 1.07 20.63
N ARG A 135 7.26 -0.03 19.93
CA ARG A 135 6.06 -0.13 19.08
C ARG A 135 4.78 -0.01 19.90
N LYS A 136 4.72 -0.64 21.09
CA LYS A 136 3.55 -0.52 21.98
C LYS A 136 3.37 0.89 22.52
N ALA A 137 4.46 1.57 22.87
CA ALA A 137 4.45 2.96 23.32
C ALA A 137 3.98 3.92 22.20
N ALA A 138 4.34 3.65 20.94
CA ALA A 138 3.94 4.44 19.77
C ALA A 138 2.45 4.32 19.42
N LEU A 139 1.74 3.31 19.92
CA LEU A 139 0.30 3.17 19.68
C LEU A 139 -0.45 4.38 20.26
N HIS A 140 -1.41 4.91 19.51
CA HIS A 140 -2.31 5.93 20.03
C HIS A 140 -3.13 5.40 21.22
N GLN A 141 -3.40 6.23 22.24
CA GLN A 141 -4.06 5.81 23.49
C GLN A 141 -5.35 5.01 23.26
N LYS A 142 -6.26 5.51 22.42
CA LYS A 142 -7.53 4.81 22.11
C LYS A 142 -7.28 3.46 21.41
N TRP A 143 -6.24 3.36 20.58
CA TRP A 143 -5.88 2.12 19.91
C TRP A 143 -5.31 1.10 20.89
N ARG A 144 -4.46 1.55 21.83
CA ARG A 144 -3.90 0.74 22.91
C ARG A 144 -4.99 0.19 23.83
N ASN A 145 -5.96 1.02 24.21
CA ASN A 145 -7.11 0.59 25.02
C ASN A 145 -7.93 -0.50 24.28
N ARG A 146 -8.14 -0.37 22.97
CA ARG A 146 -8.81 -1.39 22.16
C ARG A 146 -8.01 -2.69 22.09
N LEU A 147 -6.69 -2.62 22.00
CA LEU A 147 -5.82 -3.79 22.01
C LEU A 147 -5.94 -4.51 23.38
N THR A 148 -5.79 -3.79 24.49
CA THR A 148 -5.94 -4.35 25.85
C THR A 148 -7.31 -5.00 26.03
N ARG A 149 -8.37 -4.33 25.55
CA ARG A 149 -9.73 -4.90 25.57
C ARG A 149 -9.83 -6.16 24.73
N ALA A 150 -9.27 -6.19 23.52
CA ALA A 150 -9.30 -7.38 22.68
C ALA A 150 -8.53 -8.56 23.32
N GLN A 151 -7.45 -8.28 24.04
CA GLN A 151 -6.66 -9.26 24.77
C GLN A 151 -7.36 -9.81 26.02
N SER A 152 -8.39 -9.12 26.56
CA SER A 152 -9.21 -9.62 27.67
C SER A 152 -10.34 -10.55 27.26
N TYR A 153 -10.61 -10.67 25.96
CA TYR A 153 -11.59 -11.63 25.42
C TYR A 153 -10.91 -12.94 25.04
N ASP A 154 -11.68 -14.03 25.04
CA ASP A 154 -11.22 -15.33 24.55
C ASP A 154 -11.23 -15.34 23.00
N LEU A 155 -10.27 -14.64 22.42
CA LEU A 155 -10.05 -14.60 20.98
C LEU A 155 -8.85 -15.46 20.61
N ARG A 156 -9.09 -16.53 19.87
CA ARG A 156 -8.02 -17.35 19.31
C ARG A 156 -7.51 -16.76 18.01
N VAL A 157 -6.19 -16.52 17.92
CA VAL A 157 -5.53 -16.04 16.69
C VAL A 157 -4.83 -17.20 15.99
N SER A 158 -5.08 -17.35 14.69
CA SER A 158 -4.33 -18.25 13.81
C SER A 158 -3.54 -17.48 12.77
N ARG A 159 -2.43 -18.06 12.34
CA ARG A 159 -1.60 -17.56 11.25
C ARG A 159 -1.25 -18.73 10.32
N GLN A 160 -1.58 -18.59 9.06
CA GLN A 160 -1.31 -19.60 8.05
C GLN A 160 -0.82 -18.97 6.74
N ASN A 161 -0.33 -19.80 5.83
CA ASN A 161 -0.13 -19.35 4.45
C ASN A 161 -1.47 -18.98 3.82
N MET A 162 -1.45 -17.99 2.95
CA MET A 162 -2.63 -17.63 2.17
C MET A 162 -3.19 -18.84 1.43
N PRO A 163 -4.49 -19.16 1.54
CA PRO A 163 -5.15 -20.16 0.72
C PRO A 163 -5.04 -19.82 -0.77
N LEU A 164 -4.76 -20.83 -1.60
CA LEU A 164 -4.62 -20.68 -3.05
C LEU A 164 -5.94 -21.01 -3.80
N ASP A 165 -7.07 -20.85 -3.14
CA ASP A 165 -8.41 -21.03 -3.68
C ASP A 165 -9.08 -19.66 -3.89
N ALA A 166 -9.44 -19.34 -5.13
CA ALA A 166 -10.14 -18.09 -5.49
C ALA A 166 -11.52 -17.95 -4.81
N ARG A 167 -12.13 -19.07 -4.41
CA ARG A 167 -13.43 -19.10 -3.71
C ARG A 167 -13.30 -19.02 -2.19
N HIS A 168 -12.08 -18.88 -1.66
CA HIS A 168 -11.91 -18.70 -0.22
C HIS A 168 -12.71 -17.47 0.26
N TRP A 169 -13.39 -17.61 1.37
CA TRP A 169 -14.35 -16.64 1.90
C TRP A 169 -13.80 -15.22 2.01
N LEU A 170 -12.49 -15.03 2.32
CA LEU A 170 -11.88 -13.72 2.46
C LEU A 170 -11.85 -12.95 1.12
N PHE A 171 -11.57 -13.64 0.01
CA PHE A 171 -11.57 -13.02 -1.32
C PHE A 171 -12.97 -12.64 -1.76
N LEU A 172 -13.97 -13.46 -1.44
CA LEU A 172 -15.38 -13.16 -1.73
C LEU A 172 -15.86 -11.96 -0.89
N ALA A 173 -15.47 -11.90 0.38
CA ALA A 173 -15.77 -10.78 1.27
C ALA A 173 -15.10 -9.48 0.78
N ASP A 174 -13.84 -9.55 0.31
CA ASP A 174 -13.13 -8.40 -0.26
C ASP A 174 -13.79 -7.90 -1.55
N GLN A 175 -14.15 -8.80 -2.48
CA GLN A 175 -14.90 -8.43 -3.70
C GLN A 175 -16.22 -7.73 -3.37
N THR A 176 -16.96 -8.25 -2.39
CA THR A 176 -18.21 -7.63 -1.95
C THR A 176 -17.96 -6.23 -1.39
N GLN A 177 -16.92 -6.08 -0.56
CA GLN A 177 -16.53 -4.80 0.02
C GLN A 177 -16.08 -3.80 -1.06
N GLN A 178 -15.33 -4.25 -2.07
CA GLN A 178 -14.92 -3.41 -3.21
C GLN A 178 -16.14 -2.86 -3.96
N ARG A 179 -17.14 -3.70 -4.26
CA ARG A 179 -18.38 -3.27 -4.92
C ARG A 179 -19.16 -2.28 -4.09
N GLN A 180 -19.31 -2.54 -2.79
CA GLN A 180 -20.09 -1.69 -1.87
C GLN A 180 -19.45 -0.31 -1.65
N ARG A 181 -18.11 -0.22 -1.67
CA ARG A 181 -17.37 1.00 -1.36
C ARG A 181 -16.78 1.69 -2.58
N GLY A 182 -16.97 1.14 -3.79
CA GLY A 182 -16.53 1.77 -5.05
C GLY A 182 -15.01 1.80 -5.27
N TYR A 183 -14.21 1.05 -4.52
CA TYR A 183 -12.77 0.97 -4.76
C TYR A 183 -12.37 -0.29 -5.54
N ARG A 184 -11.17 -0.29 -6.09
CA ARG A 184 -10.59 -1.46 -6.77
C ARG A 184 -9.30 -1.91 -6.06
N SER A 185 -9.13 -3.21 -5.92
CA SER A 185 -7.91 -3.86 -5.46
C SER A 185 -7.29 -4.68 -6.60
N TRP A 186 -6.25 -5.43 -6.30
CA TRP A 186 -5.70 -6.39 -7.25
C TRP A 186 -6.75 -7.42 -7.69
N PRO A 187 -6.69 -7.89 -8.96
CA PRO A 187 -7.41 -9.10 -9.35
C PRO A 187 -7.01 -10.27 -8.44
N ILE A 188 -7.97 -11.13 -8.14
CA ILE A 188 -7.72 -12.29 -7.27
C ILE A 188 -6.63 -13.17 -7.87
N GLU A 189 -6.61 -13.34 -9.17
CA GLU A 189 -5.62 -14.13 -9.93
C GLU A 189 -4.20 -13.64 -9.66
N LEU A 190 -3.97 -12.34 -9.59
CA LEU A 190 -2.67 -11.77 -9.27
C LEU A 190 -2.29 -12.02 -7.80
N THR A 191 -3.25 -11.92 -6.88
CA THR A 191 -3.03 -12.24 -5.46
C THR A 191 -2.68 -13.71 -5.28
N LEU A 192 -3.36 -14.62 -5.98
CA LEU A 192 -3.07 -16.06 -5.97
C LEU A 192 -1.71 -16.37 -6.60
N ALA A 193 -1.38 -15.73 -7.73
CA ALA A 193 -0.06 -15.85 -8.36
C ALA A 193 1.03 -15.40 -7.39
N TYR A 194 0.83 -14.29 -6.66
CA TYR A 194 1.77 -13.87 -5.63
C TYR A 194 2.02 -14.95 -4.58
N GLY A 195 0.98 -15.59 -4.08
CA GLY A 195 1.11 -16.66 -3.09
C GLY A 195 1.78 -17.92 -3.62
N ARG A 196 1.54 -18.30 -4.88
CA ARG A 196 2.16 -19.46 -5.54
C ARG A 196 3.64 -19.24 -5.77
N GLU A 197 3.99 -18.12 -6.37
CA GLU A 197 5.36 -17.80 -6.76
C GLU A 197 6.26 -17.39 -5.58
N ASN A 198 5.65 -16.96 -4.47
CA ASN A 198 6.36 -16.48 -3.30
C ASN A 198 5.97 -17.29 -2.06
N LYS A 199 6.29 -18.58 -2.06
CA LYS A 199 5.93 -19.51 -0.97
C LYS A 199 6.25 -18.94 0.41
N GLY A 200 5.27 -18.93 1.30
CA GLY A 200 5.42 -18.42 2.67
C GLY A 200 5.45 -16.89 2.81
N LYS A 201 5.40 -16.11 1.71
CA LYS A 201 5.42 -14.65 1.75
C LYS A 201 4.02 -14.02 1.90
N ALA A 202 2.96 -14.71 1.49
CA ALA A 202 1.58 -14.30 1.73
C ALA A 202 1.03 -14.99 2.98
N LYS A 203 0.71 -14.21 4.04
CA LYS A 203 0.25 -14.73 5.34
C LYS A 203 -1.14 -14.22 5.68
N LEU A 204 -2.02 -15.15 5.98
CA LEU A 204 -3.35 -14.90 6.48
C LEU A 204 -3.37 -15.03 8.00
N PHE A 205 -3.76 -13.94 8.68
CA PHE A 205 -4.05 -13.92 10.11
C PHE A 205 -5.57 -13.91 10.30
N GLN A 206 -6.08 -14.71 11.22
CA GLN A 206 -7.51 -14.80 11.50
C GLN A 206 -7.73 -14.79 13.02
N ALA A 207 -8.73 -14.03 13.48
CA ALA A 207 -9.21 -14.08 14.85
C ALA A 207 -10.54 -14.83 14.89
N PHE A 208 -10.66 -15.73 15.85
CA PHE A 208 -11.83 -16.55 16.09
C PHE A 208 -12.44 -16.18 17.44
N SER A 209 -13.78 -16.11 17.48
CA SER A 209 -14.58 -16.13 18.70
C SER A 209 -15.34 -17.44 18.71
N GLY A 210 -14.97 -18.37 19.59
CA GLY A 210 -15.38 -19.76 19.47
C GLY A 210 -14.90 -20.36 18.14
N SER A 211 -15.82 -20.89 17.33
CA SER A 211 -15.54 -21.48 16.02
C SER A 211 -15.58 -20.47 14.86
N GLU A 212 -16.14 -19.26 15.07
CA GLU A 212 -16.38 -18.29 14.01
C GLU A 212 -15.18 -17.37 13.77
N VAL A 213 -14.85 -17.12 12.49
CA VAL A 213 -13.86 -16.10 12.11
C VAL A 213 -14.51 -14.73 12.20
N VAL A 214 -14.04 -13.90 13.12
CA VAL A 214 -14.58 -12.55 13.35
C VAL A 214 -13.75 -11.43 12.74
N ALA A 215 -12.48 -11.70 12.43
CA ALA A 215 -11.63 -10.76 11.68
C ALA A 215 -10.52 -11.53 10.93
N ALA A 216 -10.05 -10.96 9.82
CA ALA A 216 -8.92 -11.48 9.07
C ALA A 216 -8.09 -10.37 8.43
N ILE A 217 -6.78 -10.63 8.29
CA ILE A 217 -5.82 -9.76 7.60
C ILE A 217 -4.92 -10.63 6.71
N LEU A 218 -4.80 -10.26 5.45
CA LEU A 218 -3.82 -10.82 4.53
C LEU A 218 -2.65 -9.84 4.38
N ILE A 219 -1.45 -10.31 4.69
CA ILE A 219 -0.19 -9.57 4.56
C ILE A 219 0.67 -10.18 3.46
N LEU A 220 1.22 -9.35 2.60
CA LEU A 220 2.20 -9.72 1.58
C LEU A 220 3.58 -9.21 1.99
N ARG A 221 4.54 -10.14 2.19
CA ARG A 221 5.94 -9.82 2.53
C ARG A 221 6.77 -9.70 1.25
N HIS A 222 7.58 -8.67 1.15
CA HIS A 222 8.47 -8.44 0.01
C HIS A 222 9.79 -7.84 0.50
N GLY A 223 10.90 -8.38 0.07
CA GLY A 223 12.22 -7.98 0.59
C GLY A 223 12.22 -7.94 2.12
N ARG A 224 12.58 -6.78 2.69
CA ARG A 224 12.54 -6.45 4.13
C ARG A 224 11.26 -5.70 4.52
N GLY A 225 10.31 -5.53 3.61
CA GLY A 225 9.02 -4.88 3.82
C GLY A 225 7.85 -5.86 3.83
N ALA A 226 6.69 -5.32 4.18
CA ALA A 226 5.41 -6.00 4.07
C ALA A 226 4.31 -5.00 3.69
N THR A 227 3.23 -5.51 3.11
CA THR A 227 2.05 -4.70 2.73
C THR A 227 0.79 -5.32 3.33
N TYR A 228 0.00 -4.50 3.99
CA TYR A 228 -1.36 -4.80 4.42
C TYR A 228 -2.27 -4.81 3.19
N HIS A 229 -2.66 -6.00 2.75
CA HIS A 229 -3.26 -6.18 1.43
C HIS A 229 -4.77 -6.29 1.46
N ILE A 230 -5.33 -7.27 2.17
CA ILE A 230 -6.77 -7.48 2.31
C ILE A 230 -7.10 -7.56 3.79
N ALA A 231 -8.26 -7.00 4.18
CA ALA A 231 -8.76 -7.11 5.53
C ALA A 231 -10.29 -7.18 5.58
N HIS A 232 -10.78 -7.99 6.49
CA HIS A 232 -12.20 -8.11 6.77
C HIS A 232 -12.44 -8.17 8.28
N THR A 233 -13.55 -7.57 8.72
CA THR A 233 -13.97 -7.61 10.12
C THR A 233 -15.49 -7.63 10.18
N THR A 234 -16.04 -8.63 10.85
CA THR A 234 -17.48 -8.74 11.08
C THR A 234 -17.97 -7.72 12.12
N PRO A 235 -19.29 -7.47 12.26
CA PRO A 235 -19.83 -6.67 13.36
C PRO A 235 -19.40 -7.17 14.74
N ALA A 236 -19.39 -8.50 14.97
CA ALA A 236 -18.89 -9.11 16.20
C ALA A 236 -17.40 -8.82 16.40
N GLY A 237 -16.57 -8.95 15.37
CA GLY A 237 -15.15 -8.63 15.43
C GLY A 237 -14.87 -7.16 15.74
N LYS A 238 -15.73 -6.23 15.27
CA LYS A 238 -15.63 -4.81 15.62
C LYS A 238 -15.92 -4.57 17.11
N SER A 239 -16.96 -5.18 17.67
CA SER A 239 -17.32 -5.06 19.08
C SER A 239 -16.23 -5.61 20.00
N LEU A 240 -15.56 -6.70 19.59
CA LEU A 240 -14.45 -7.34 20.30
C LEU A 240 -13.09 -6.67 20.04
N SER A 241 -13.02 -5.66 19.18
CA SER A 241 -11.75 -5.05 18.72
C SER A 241 -10.76 -6.08 18.13
N ALA A 242 -11.25 -7.16 17.53
CA ALA A 242 -10.46 -8.29 17.05
C ALA A 242 -9.41 -7.86 16.00
N HIS A 243 -9.72 -6.84 15.20
CA HIS A 243 -8.80 -6.33 14.19
C HIS A 243 -7.56 -5.63 14.80
N ASN A 244 -7.71 -4.99 15.97
CA ASN A 244 -6.58 -4.43 16.72
C ASN A 244 -5.65 -5.55 17.21
N LEU A 245 -6.21 -6.64 17.72
CA LEU A 245 -5.43 -7.82 18.11
C LEU A 245 -4.68 -8.41 16.91
N LEU A 246 -5.36 -8.66 15.78
CA LEU A 246 -4.72 -9.22 14.60
C LEU A 246 -3.59 -8.34 14.05
N MET A 247 -3.79 -7.01 14.03
CA MET A 247 -2.75 -6.09 13.57
C MET A 247 -1.54 -6.13 14.51
N TRP A 248 -1.75 -6.17 15.82
CA TRP A 248 -0.64 -6.29 16.78
C TRP A 248 0.13 -7.60 16.61
N GLU A 249 -0.57 -8.72 16.46
CA GLU A 249 0.04 -10.02 16.20
C GLU A 249 0.82 -10.03 14.87
N ALA A 250 0.26 -9.43 13.82
CA ALA A 250 0.92 -9.30 12.53
C ALA A 250 2.20 -8.44 12.64
N MET A 251 2.15 -7.29 13.33
CA MET A 251 3.31 -6.41 13.56
C MET A 251 4.41 -7.16 14.32
N SER A 252 4.05 -7.86 15.40
CA SER A 252 4.99 -8.60 16.24
C SER A 252 5.66 -9.74 15.46
N TRP A 253 4.86 -10.50 14.71
CA TRP A 253 5.39 -11.57 13.87
C TRP A 253 6.28 -11.06 12.75
N LEU A 254 5.88 -10.00 12.04
CA LEU A 254 6.67 -9.42 10.95
C LEU A 254 8.02 -8.92 11.44
N ALA A 255 8.07 -8.24 12.59
CA ALA A 255 9.31 -7.80 13.20
C ALA A 255 10.22 -8.98 13.55
N ALA A 256 9.67 -10.06 14.13
CA ALA A 256 10.41 -11.29 14.42
C ALA A 256 10.91 -12.00 13.14
N GLN A 257 10.28 -11.75 11.98
CA GLN A 257 10.73 -12.24 10.68
C GLN A 257 11.73 -11.30 9.99
N GLY A 258 12.23 -10.27 10.66
CA GLY A 258 13.20 -9.30 10.14
C GLY A 258 12.59 -8.27 9.17
N CYS A 259 11.26 -8.15 9.09
CA CYS A 259 10.64 -7.06 8.35
C CYS A 259 10.87 -5.74 9.10
N GLN A 260 11.25 -4.70 8.36
CA GLN A 260 11.55 -3.38 8.91
C GLN A 260 10.39 -2.40 8.75
N GLN A 261 9.50 -2.63 7.78
CA GLN A 261 8.42 -1.72 7.46
C GLN A 261 7.16 -2.48 7.07
N LEU A 262 6.00 -1.97 7.51
CA LEU A 262 4.68 -2.38 7.04
C LEU A 262 3.98 -1.19 6.38
N ASP A 263 3.73 -1.30 5.08
CA ASP A 263 2.89 -0.35 4.33
C ASP A 263 1.42 -0.69 4.58
N LEU A 264 0.70 0.22 5.23
CA LEU A 264 -0.73 0.09 5.51
C LEU A 264 -1.60 0.65 4.37
N GLY A 265 -0.98 1.15 3.30
CA GLY A 265 -1.65 1.70 2.12
C GLY A 265 -2.19 3.11 2.32
N LEU A 266 -2.97 3.55 1.33
CA LEU A 266 -3.50 4.90 1.23
C LEU A 266 -4.31 5.32 2.48
N ILE A 267 -4.19 6.59 2.82
CA ILE A 267 -5.00 7.27 3.82
C ILE A 267 -6.02 8.14 3.10
N ASN A 268 -7.29 7.87 3.35
CA ASN A 268 -8.41 8.69 2.91
C ASN A 268 -9.22 9.05 4.15
N THR A 269 -9.18 10.33 4.52
CA THR A 269 -9.87 10.85 5.71
C THR A 269 -11.31 11.24 5.45
N GLU A 270 -11.68 11.44 4.20
CA GLU A 270 -13.01 11.85 3.76
C GLU A 270 -13.93 10.63 3.62
N GLU A 271 -13.56 9.69 2.75
CA GLU A 271 -14.41 8.51 2.45
C GLU A 271 -14.24 7.37 3.47
N ALA A 272 -13.07 7.27 4.13
CA ALA A 272 -12.77 6.18 5.06
C ALA A 272 -12.13 6.66 6.38
N PRO A 273 -12.73 7.64 7.12
CA PRO A 273 -12.12 8.23 8.31
C PRO A 273 -11.86 7.22 9.43
N GLY A 274 -12.70 6.19 9.55
CA GLY A 274 -12.51 5.10 10.51
C GLY A 274 -11.28 4.26 10.22
N LEU A 275 -11.02 3.94 8.95
CA LEU A 275 -9.85 3.18 8.52
C LEU A 275 -8.57 4.03 8.65
N ALA A 276 -8.64 5.32 8.30
CA ALA A 276 -7.53 6.25 8.48
C ALA A 276 -7.11 6.32 9.96
N ARG A 277 -8.06 6.53 10.87
CA ARG A 277 -7.81 6.52 12.33
C ARG A 277 -7.26 5.19 12.83
N PHE A 278 -7.74 4.07 12.29
CA PHE A 278 -7.19 2.74 12.63
C PHE A 278 -5.73 2.63 12.23
N LYS A 279 -5.38 2.96 10.98
CA LYS A 279 -4.02 2.89 10.45
C LYS A 279 -3.06 3.81 11.22
N LEU A 280 -3.41 5.08 11.38
CA LEU A 280 -2.57 6.05 12.09
C LEU A 280 -2.46 5.72 13.59
N GLY A 281 -3.49 5.13 14.17
CA GLY A 281 -3.49 4.70 15.56
C GLY A 281 -2.45 3.61 15.89
N THR A 282 -1.91 2.90 14.90
CA THR A 282 -0.82 1.93 15.06
C THR A 282 0.54 2.59 15.36
N GLY A 283 0.65 3.91 15.32
CA GLY A 283 1.91 4.65 15.36
C GLY A 283 2.55 4.79 13.97
N ALA A 284 1.82 4.45 12.91
CA ALA A 284 2.30 4.64 11.54
C ALA A 284 2.46 6.13 11.20
N ARG A 285 3.50 6.43 10.43
CA ARG A 285 3.79 7.77 9.92
C ARG A 285 3.19 7.97 8.54
N LEU A 286 2.74 9.19 8.26
CA LEU A 286 2.31 9.58 6.93
C LEU A 286 3.53 9.78 6.03
N SER A 287 3.44 9.27 4.80
CA SER A 287 4.42 9.49 3.74
C SER A 287 3.67 9.96 2.50
N GLN A 288 4.03 11.12 1.97
CA GLN A 288 3.46 11.65 0.75
C GLN A 288 4.03 10.94 -0.47
N LEU A 289 3.16 10.48 -1.37
CA LEU A 289 3.51 9.94 -2.68
C LEU A 289 3.75 11.09 -3.69
N GLY A 290 4.30 10.76 -4.85
CA GLY A 290 4.61 11.74 -5.88
C GLY A 290 3.44 12.14 -6.80
N GLY A 291 2.23 11.64 -6.54
CA GLY A 291 1.11 11.81 -7.46
C GLY A 291 1.22 10.89 -8.68
N THR A 292 0.44 11.19 -9.72
CA THR A 292 0.50 10.46 -10.99
C THR A 292 0.76 11.43 -12.13
N TRP A 293 1.69 11.07 -13.01
CA TRP A 293 2.16 11.89 -14.11
C TRP A 293 2.06 11.12 -15.42
N ALA A 294 1.75 11.82 -16.51
CA ALA A 294 1.88 11.29 -17.86
C ALA A 294 3.16 11.82 -18.51
N LEU A 295 3.92 10.94 -19.12
CA LEU A 295 5.12 11.28 -19.88
C LEU A 295 5.07 10.61 -21.25
N TRP A 296 5.24 11.40 -22.32
CA TRP A 296 5.44 10.88 -23.64
C TRP A 296 6.59 11.62 -24.31
N LEU A 297 7.75 10.98 -24.40
CA LEU A 297 9.00 11.62 -24.81
C LEU A 297 8.94 12.33 -26.18
N PRO A 298 8.24 11.82 -27.21
CA PRO A 298 8.10 12.56 -28.48
C PRO A 298 7.46 13.94 -28.32
N MET A 299 6.58 14.12 -27.34
CA MET A 299 5.89 15.38 -27.04
C MET A 299 6.50 16.17 -25.89
N GLY A 300 7.38 15.56 -25.11
CA GLY A 300 7.91 16.16 -23.87
C GLY A 300 8.56 17.55 -24.10
N ARG A 301 9.24 17.74 -25.22
CA ARG A 301 9.85 19.04 -25.57
C ARG A 301 8.81 20.13 -25.90
N LEU A 302 7.66 19.74 -26.45
CA LEU A 302 6.58 20.67 -26.78
C LEU A 302 5.74 21.02 -25.56
N LEU A 303 5.61 20.10 -24.59
CA LEU A 303 4.77 20.24 -23.41
C LEU A 303 5.52 20.83 -22.19
N SER A 304 6.84 20.89 -22.22
CA SER A 304 7.67 21.41 -21.13
C SER A 304 7.30 22.85 -20.69
N PRO A 305 6.93 23.79 -21.55
CA PRO A 305 6.44 25.11 -21.14
C PRO A 305 5.09 25.08 -20.41
N LEU A 306 4.24 24.10 -20.70
CA LEU A 306 2.89 23.95 -20.13
C LEU A 306 2.88 23.24 -18.78
N ALA A 307 4.00 22.63 -18.41
CA ALA A 307 4.14 21.85 -17.17
C ALA A 307 4.70 22.67 -16.00
N ARG A 308 5.03 23.95 -16.25
CA ARG A 308 5.47 24.93 -15.25
C ARG A 308 4.27 25.76 -14.81
#